data_7050787dfd5081fff9faaedfd4871762
#
_entry.id   7050787dfd5081fff9faaedfd4871762
#
_cell.length_a   1.000
_cell.length_b   1.000
_cell.length_c   1.000
_cell.angle_alpha   90.00
_cell.angle_beta   90.00
_cell.angle_gamma   90.00
#
_symmetry.space_group_name_H-M   'P 1'
#
loop_
_entity.id
_entity.type
_entity.pdbx_description
1 polymer ?
#
loop_
_entity_poly.entity_id
_entity_poly.type
_entity_poly.pdbx_seq_one_letter_code
_entity_poly.pdbx_strand_id
1 'polypeptide(L)'
;MSDDHAAHGISAYGGRLAKIAPTPNLDRLAQEGALFQNAFCTNSICSPSRACVLTGQYNHVNGAVDLGGRVEPGKQMLAIEMKKAGYESAMIGKWHLKVEPKDFDYYCVLPGQGKYHGPSFRVRGDKPWGKNLIEFPNKHSTDAITDLTLEWLKKRKADKPFFLMHHYKAPHDYFE
;
A
#
# COMPACT_ATOMS: atom_id res chain seq x y z
N MET A 1 1.92 -4.84 0.85
CA MET A 1 1.47 -4.55 2.25
C MET A 1 0.02 -4.98 2.37
N SER A 2 -0.35 -5.66 3.44
CA SER A 2 -1.73 -5.90 3.89
C SER A 2 -2.06 -4.92 5.03
N ASP A 3 -3.34 -4.60 5.20
CA ASP A 3 -3.80 -3.62 6.18
C ASP A 3 -4.38 -4.35 7.40
N ASP A 4 -3.90 -4.01 8.61
CA ASP A 4 -4.28 -4.64 9.88
C ASP A 4 -4.05 -6.17 9.94
N HIS A 5 -3.07 -6.68 9.19
CA HIS A 5 -2.73 -8.10 9.19
C HIS A 5 -1.75 -8.41 10.33
N ALA A 6 -2.27 -8.96 11.40
CA ALA A 6 -1.48 -9.29 12.57
C ALA A 6 -0.52 -10.47 12.31
N ALA A 7 0.66 -10.45 12.95
CA ALA A 7 1.67 -11.50 12.79
C ALA A 7 1.12 -12.91 13.08
N HIS A 8 0.27 -13.07 14.11
CA HIS A 8 -0.33 -14.37 14.44
C HIS A 8 -1.37 -14.87 13.41
N GLY A 9 -1.77 -14.03 12.44
CA GLY A 9 -2.57 -14.40 11.26
C GLY A 9 -1.71 -14.86 10.08
N ILE A 10 -0.39 -14.86 10.20
CA ILE A 10 0.55 -15.31 9.17
C ILE A 10 1.20 -16.62 9.65
N SER A 11 1.02 -17.71 8.90
CA SER A 11 1.43 -19.05 9.33
C SER A 11 2.93 -19.20 9.51
N ALA A 12 3.77 -18.46 8.79
CA ALA A 12 5.22 -18.44 8.96
C ALA A 12 5.68 -18.07 10.38
N TYR A 13 4.88 -17.35 11.16
CA TYR A 13 5.17 -17.03 12.56
C TYR A 13 4.76 -18.14 13.54
N GLY A 14 4.14 -19.24 13.08
CA GLY A 14 3.84 -20.42 13.91
C GLY A 14 2.72 -20.25 14.93
N GLY A 15 1.85 -19.24 14.80
CA GLY A 15 0.74 -18.99 15.71
C GLY A 15 -0.36 -20.08 15.65
N ARG A 16 -1.32 -20.02 16.60
CA ARG A 16 -2.46 -20.96 16.70
C ARG A 16 -3.31 -21.03 15.42
N LEU A 17 -3.31 -19.98 14.60
CA LEU A 17 -4.06 -19.94 13.36
C LEU A 17 -3.31 -20.59 12.16
N ALA A 18 -2.03 -20.89 12.30
CA ALA A 18 -1.20 -21.39 11.20
C ALA A 18 -1.78 -22.66 10.52
N LYS A 19 -2.39 -23.56 11.32
CA LYS A 19 -3.01 -24.79 10.82
C LYS A 19 -4.45 -24.60 10.33
N ILE A 20 -5.15 -23.57 10.81
CA ILE A 20 -6.57 -23.32 10.52
C ILE A 20 -6.71 -22.41 9.30
N ALA A 21 -5.86 -21.40 9.21
CA ALA A 21 -5.83 -20.39 8.15
C ALA A 21 -4.40 -20.23 7.60
N PRO A 22 -3.87 -21.21 6.89
CA PRO A 22 -2.51 -21.16 6.38
C PRO A 22 -2.35 -20.07 5.31
N THR A 23 -1.16 -19.45 5.29
CA THR A 23 -0.79 -18.38 4.34
C THR A 23 0.38 -18.81 3.44
N PRO A 24 0.21 -19.83 2.57
CA PRO A 24 1.33 -20.52 1.92
C PRO A 24 2.20 -19.62 1.05
N ASN A 25 1.63 -18.59 0.43
CA ASN A 25 2.39 -17.65 -0.40
C ASN A 25 3.23 -16.67 0.44
N LEU A 26 2.74 -16.27 1.63
CA LEU A 26 3.53 -15.47 2.58
C LEU A 26 4.61 -16.33 3.23
N ASP A 27 4.31 -17.58 3.55
CA ASP A 27 5.28 -18.54 4.08
C ASP A 27 6.42 -18.79 3.10
N ARG A 28 6.12 -18.88 1.79
CA ARG A 28 7.14 -18.97 0.76
C ARG A 28 8.05 -17.74 0.74
N LEU A 29 7.51 -16.53 0.84
CA LEU A 29 8.31 -15.31 0.95
C LEU A 29 9.23 -15.33 2.17
N ALA A 30 8.75 -15.85 3.31
CA ALA A 30 9.56 -15.99 4.52
C ALA A 30 10.68 -17.03 4.36
N GLN A 31 10.43 -18.13 3.64
CA GLN A 31 11.39 -19.21 3.39
C GLN A 31 12.47 -18.82 2.36
N GLU A 32 12.07 -18.12 1.30
CA GLU A 32 12.97 -17.71 0.20
C GLU A 32 13.68 -16.37 0.50
N GLY A 33 13.24 -15.63 1.50
CA GLY A 33 13.73 -14.30 1.86
C GLY A 33 14.13 -14.18 3.32
N ALA A 34 13.49 -13.25 4.04
CA ALA A 34 13.77 -12.99 5.45
C ALA A 34 12.47 -12.86 6.25
N LEU A 35 12.41 -13.52 7.42
CA LEU A 35 11.35 -13.38 8.40
C LEU A 35 11.84 -12.53 9.58
N PHE A 36 11.29 -11.33 9.74
CA PHE A 36 11.64 -10.44 10.84
C PHE A 36 10.88 -10.83 12.11
N GLN A 37 11.59 -11.35 13.12
CA GLN A 37 11.01 -11.71 14.39
C GLN A 37 10.72 -10.52 15.32
N ASN A 38 11.46 -9.42 15.13
CA ASN A 38 11.40 -8.23 15.97
C ASN A 38 11.29 -6.98 15.08
N ALA A 39 10.14 -6.81 14.44
CA ALA A 39 9.81 -5.59 13.70
C ALA A 39 8.84 -4.72 14.51
N PHE A 40 9.11 -3.43 14.59
CA PHE A 40 8.33 -2.48 15.39
C PHE A 40 7.73 -1.41 14.50
N CYS A 41 6.50 -1.00 14.82
CA CYS A 41 5.84 0.12 14.19
C CYS A 41 5.83 1.32 15.15
N THR A 42 6.18 2.49 14.65
CA THR A 42 6.25 3.73 15.47
C THR A 42 4.87 4.24 15.87
N ASN A 43 3.86 3.99 15.03
CA ASN A 43 2.47 4.29 15.30
C ASN A 43 1.60 3.31 14.48
N SER A 44 1.00 2.35 15.17
CA SER A 44 0.31 1.19 14.59
C SER A 44 -1.11 1.50 14.12
N ILE A 45 -1.30 2.61 13.41
CA ILE A 45 -2.57 2.97 12.78
C ILE A 45 -2.34 3.43 11.34
N CYS A 46 -3.31 3.23 10.46
CA CYS A 46 -3.19 3.34 9.00
C CYS A 46 -2.36 4.52 8.47
N SER A 47 -2.86 5.76 8.58
CA SER A 47 -2.21 6.93 7.97
C SER A 47 -0.84 7.23 8.58
N PRO A 48 -0.67 7.23 9.92
CA PRO A 48 0.64 7.43 10.53
C PRO A 48 1.68 6.39 10.15
N SER A 49 1.33 5.10 10.17
CA SER A 49 2.23 4.02 9.77
C SER A 49 2.66 4.16 8.31
N ARG A 50 1.70 4.44 7.41
CA ARG A 50 2.00 4.66 5.98
C ARG A 50 2.89 5.85 5.75
N ALA A 51 2.69 6.94 6.49
CA ALA A 51 3.55 8.11 6.44
C ALA A 51 4.99 7.80 6.86
N CYS A 52 5.19 7.00 7.92
CA CYS A 52 6.52 6.57 8.33
C CYS A 52 7.22 5.72 7.26
N VAL A 53 6.50 4.76 6.65
CA VAL A 53 7.04 3.93 5.56
C VAL A 53 7.47 4.77 4.36
N LEU A 54 6.66 5.79 4.01
CA LEU A 54 6.91 6.64 2.85
C LEU A 54 8.03 7.67 3.07
N THR A 55 8.19 8.14 4.30
CA THR A 55 9.14 9.24 4.60
C THR A 55 10.42 8.77 5.26
N GLY A 56 10.43 7.57 5.86
CA GLY A 56 11.51 7.12 6.74
C GLY A 56 11.63 7.95 8.02
N GLN A 57 10.60 8.70 8.39
CA GLN A 57 10.59 9.64 9.51
C GLN A 57 9.51 9.29 10.53
N TYR A 58 9.78 9.58 11.81
CA TYR A 58 8.79 9.49 12.88
C TYR A 58 7.62 10.46 12.66
N ASN A 59 6.45 10.14 13.19
CA ASN A 59 5.23 10.90 12.95
C ASN A 59 5.27 12.36 13.39
N HIS A 60 5.95 12.67 14.50
CA HIS A 60 6.16 14.04 14.95
C HIS A 60 7.06 14.86 14.02
N VAL A 61 7.87 14.17 13.17
CA VAL A 61 8.74 14.82 12.18
C VAL A 61 8.02 14.95 10.84
N ASN A 62 7.26 13.92 10.41
CA ASN A 62 6.58 13.93 9.11
C ASN A 62 5.21 14.62 9.14
N GLY A 63 4.66 14.93 10.31
CA GLY A 63 3.39 15.63 10.52
C GLY A 63 2.15 14.75 10.58
N ALA A 64 2.23 13.48 10.21
CA ALA A 64 1.08 12.56 10.22
C ALA A 64 0.96 11.84 11.57
N VAL A 65 0.54 12.53 12.61
CA VAL A 65 0.54 12.01 14.00
C VAL A 65 -0.69 11.15 14.33
N ASP A 66 -1.78 11.28 13.56
CA ASP A 66 -3.04 10.56 13.74
C ASP A 66 -3.73 10.28 12.38
N LEU A 67 -4.93 9.73 12.39
CA LEU A 67 -5.73 9.49 11.17
C LEU A 67 -6.14 10.79 10.45
N GLY A 68 -6.20 11.89 11.16
CA GLY A 68 -6.45 13.24 10.64
C GLY A 68 -5.22 13.87 10.02
N GLY A 69 -4.04 13.41 10.40
CA GLY A 69 -2.75 13.93 9.99
C GLY A 69 -2.44 13.68 8.51
N ARG A 70 -1.51 14.47 8.01
CA ARG A 70 -0.98 14.37 6.65
C ARG A 70 0.52 14.62 6.68
N VAL A 71 1.22 14.04 5.74
CA VAL A 71 2.65 14.37 5.54
C VAL A 71 2.76 15.84 5.16
N GLU A 72 3.58 16.57 5.88
CA GLU A 72 3.84 17.99 5.59
C GLU A 72 4.56 18.16 4.24
N PRO A 73 4.27 19.24 3.50
CA PRO A 73 4.98 19.55 2.27
C PRO A 73 6.50 19.64 2.46
N GLY A 74 7.24 19.19 1.48
CA GLY A 74 8.71 19.24 1.49
C GLY A 74 9.42 18.15 2.30
N LYS A 75 8.68 17.26 2.93
CA LYS A 75 9.31 16.09 3.59
C LYS A 75 9.88 15.12 2.54
N GLN A 76 10.92 14.40 2.95
CA GLN A 76 11.48 13.30 2.17
C GLN A 76 10.39 12.28 1.84
N MET A 77 10.40 11.80 0.61
CA MET A 77 9.47 10.77 0.15
C MET A 77 10.23 9.66 -0.56
N LEU A 78 10.01 8.42 -0.16
CA LEU A 78 10.68 7.25 -0.75
C LEU A 78 10.51 7.20 -2.28
N ALA A 79 9.33 7.55 -2.80
CA ALA A 79 9.09 7.62 -4.24
C ALA A 79 10.05 8.61 -4.97
N ILE A 80 10.35 9.76 -4.33
CA ILE A 80 11.29 10.76 -4.88
C ILE A 80 12.71 10.18 -4.90
N GLU A 81 13.13 9.53 -3.82
CA GLU A 81 14.48 8.95 -3.74
C GLU A 81 14.67 7.79 -4.72
N MET A 82 13.65 6.92 -4.86
CA MET A 82 13.69 5.86 -5.85
C MET A 82 13.74 6.40 -7.29
N LYS A 83 13.02 7.49 -7.57
CA LYS A 83 13.09 8.17 -8.88
C LYS A 83 14.49 8.75 -9.17
N LYS A 84 15.14 9.38 -8.17
CA LYS A 84 16.53 9.84 -8.29
C LYS A 84 17.49 8.69 -8.60
N ALA A 85 17.23 7.50 -8.03
CA ALA A 85 17.99 6.28 -8.30
C ALA A 85 17.64 5.60 -9.64
N GLY A 86 16.79 6.20 -10.47
CA GLY A 86 16.45 5.71 -11.81
C GLY A 86 15.30 4.70 -11.88
N TYR A 87 14.59 4.46 -10.78
CA TYR A 87 13.46 3.54 -10.74
C TYR A 87 12.20 4.15 -11.35
N GLU A 88 11.42 3.34 -12.07
CA GLU A 88 10.03 3.63 -12.39
C GLU A 88 9.15 3.27 -11.18
N SER A 89 8.30 4.18 -10.74
CA SER A 89 7.58 4.03 -9.47
C SER A 89 6.08 3.95 -9.62
N ALA A 90 5.43 3.07 -8.85
CA ALA A 90 3.97 2.95 -8.80
C ALA A 90 3.43 2.78 -7.39
N MET A 91 2.25 3.35 -7.15
CA MET A 91 1.42 3.14 -5.95
C MET A 91 0.05 2.60 -6.35
N ILE A 92 -0.27 1.36 -5.94
CA ILE A 92 -1.52 0.70 -6.28
C ILE A 92 -2.20 0.16 -5.02
N GLY A 93 -3.49 0.52 -4.84
CA GLY A 93 -4.31 0.05 -3.74
C GLY A 93 -4.53 1.07 -2.63
N LYS A 94 -4.54 0.65 -1.36
CA LYS A 94 -4.87 1.53 -0.23
C LYS A 94 -3.77 2.55 0.03
N TRP A 95 -4.07 3.81 -0.21
CA TRP A 95 -3.20 4.97 0.07
C TRP A 95 -3.43 5.55 1.46
N HIS A 96 -4.66 5.89 1.75
CA HIS A 96 -5.17 6.43 3.01
C HIS A 96 -4.37 7.62 3.59
N LEU A 97 -3.72 8.38 2.71
CA LEU A 97 -3.18 9.70 3.01
C LEU A 97 -4.05 10.75 2.31
N LYS A 98 -4.16 11.93 2.93
CA LYS A 98 -5.06 13.00 2.46
C LYS A 98 -4.49 13.82 1.31
N VAL A 99 -3.28 13.48 0.87
CA VAL A 99 -2.56 14.15 -0.20
C VAL A 99 -2.52 13.26 -1.45
N GLU A 100 -2.37 13.88 -2.62
CA GLU A 100 -2.16 13.14 -3.85
C GLU A 100 -0.82 12.41 -3.85
N PRO A 101 -0.73 11.14 -4.30
CA PRO A 101 0.54 10.42 -4.46
C PRO A 101 1.30 10.87 -5.72
N LYS A 102 1.47 12.19 -5.88
CA LYS A 102 2.00 12.83 -7.10
C LYS A 102 3.47 12.51 -7.39
N ASP A 103 4.21 12.07 -6.35
CA ASP A 103 5.62 11.76 -6.46
C ASP A 103 5.89 10.42 -7.14
N PHE A 104 4.87 9.54 -7.22
CA PHE A 104 4.92 8.31 -8.01
C PHE A 104 4.71 8.61 -9.50
N ASP A 105 5.36 7.85 -10.39
CA ASP A 105 5.15 7.98 -11.84
C ASP A 105 3.74 7.50 -12.23
N TYR A 106 3.25 6.45 -11.58
CA TYR A 106 1.90 5.93 -11.71
C TYR A 106 1.23 5.77 -10.35
N TYR A 107 -0.06 6.05 -10.26
CA TYR A 107 -0.86 5.65 -9.11
C TYR A 107 -2.29 5.29 -9.49
N CYS A 108 -2.83 4.33 -8.75
CA CYS A 108 -4.23 3.91 -8.81
C CYS A 108 -4.65 3.51 -7.38
N VAL A 109 -5.32 4.44 -6.65
CA VAL A 109 -5.47 4.32 -5.21
C VAL A 109 -6.91 4.42 -4.73
N LEU A 110 -7.25 3.61 -3.73
CA LEU A 110 -8.56 3.63 -3.09
C LEU A 110 -8.83 4.99 -2.42
N PRO A 111 -10.03 5.57 -2.56
CA PRO A 111 -10.46 6.74 -1.79
C PRO A 111 -10.62 6.40 -0.31
N GLY A 112 -9.94 7.13 0.59
CA GLY A 112 -10.05 6.91 2.03
C GLY A 112 -9.73 5.46 2.44
N GLN A 113 -10.68 4.82 3.13
CA GLN A 113 -10.58 3.41 3.51
C GLN A 113 -10.83 2.44 2.34
N GLY A 114 -11.49 2.92 1.28
CA GLY A 114 -11.93 2.07 0.17
C GLY A 114 -13.12 1.16 0.53
N LYS A 115 -13.71 0.55 -0.49
CA LYS A 115 -14.76 -0.48 -0.36
C LYS A 115 -14.20 -1.83 -0.71
N TYR A 116 -14.73 -2.89 -0.10
CA TYR A 116 -14.39 -4.26 -0.47
C TYR A 116 -15.05 -4.65 -1.79
N HIS A 117 -16.34 -4.38 -1.95
CA HIS A 117 -17.10 -4.69 -3.16
C HIS A 117 -17.37 -3.43 -3.99
N GLY A 118 -17.29 -3.55 -5.30
CA GLY A 118 -17.49 -2.43 -6.22
C GLY A 118 -16.52 -1.26 -5.96
N PRO A 119 -15.20 -1.51 -5.82
CA PRO A 119 -14.27 -0.44 -5.50
C PRO A 119 -14.14 0.56 -6.64
N SER A 120 -13.94 1.83 -6.26
CA SER A 120 -13.44 2.87 -7.16
C SER A 120 -12.00 3.24 -6.80
N PHE A 121 -11.25 3.72 -7.77
CA PHE A 121 -9.87 4.14 -7.57
C PHE A 121 -9.66 5.54 -8.13
N ARG A 122 -8.91 6.35 -7.41
CA ARG A 122 -8.39 7.63 -7.88
C ARG A 122 -7.16 7.40 -8.74
N VAL A 123 -7.14 8.01 -9.90
CA VAL A 123 -6.02 7.94 -10.83
C VAL A 123 -5.56 9.33 -11.21
N ARG A 124 -4.38 9.44 -11.79
CA ARG A 124 -3.91 10.68 -12.42
C ARG A 124 -4.78 11.01 -13.63
N GLY A 125 -5.05 12.29 -13.86
CA GLY A 125 -5.84 12.74 -15.01
C GLY A 125 -5.93 14.27 -15.08
N ASP A 126 -6.81 14.76 -15.93
CA ASP A 126 -7.02 16.16 -16.25
C ASP A 126 -7.86 16.94 -15.21
N LYS A 127 -8.63 16.21 -14.39
CA LYS A 127 -9.44 16.82 -13.34
C LYS A 127 -8.63 16.95 -12.05
N PRO A 128 -9.04 17.86 -11.12
CA PRO A 128 -8.42 17.99 -9.82
C PRO A 128 -8.33 16.66 -9.07
N TRP A 129 -7.36 16.55 -8.18
CA TRP A 129 -7.17 15.37 -7.32
C TRP A 129 -8.47 14.84 -6.71
N GLY A 130 -8.69 13.55 -6.89
CA GLY A 130 -9.87 12.85 -6.39
C GLY A 130 -11.08 12.85 -7.31
N LYS A 131 -11.03 13.54 -8.47
CA LYS A 131 -12.12 13.60 -9.44
C LYS A 131 -11.95 12.67 -10.65
N ASN A 132 -10.73 12.19 -10.92
CA ASN A 132 -10.50 11.14 -11.90
C ASN A 132 -10.64 9.78 -11.22
N LEU A 133 -11.68 9.05 -11.58
CA LEU A 133 -12.03 7.75 -10.99
C LEU A 133 -12.13 6.69 -12.08
N ILE A 134 -11.70 5.48 -11.72
CA ILE A 134 -12.06 4.25 -12.42
C ILE A 134 -12.81 3.36 -11.45
N GLU A 135 -13.80 2.59 -11.94
CA GLU A 135 -14.72 1.82 -11.12
C GLU A 135 -14.71 0.35 -11.52
N PHE A 136 -14.85 -0.53 -10.55
CA PHE A 136 -14.92 -1.99 -10.72
C PHE A 136 -16.17 -2.55 -10.01
N PRO A 137 -17.39 -2.26 -10.52
CA PRO A 137 -18.64 -2.52 -9.80
C PRO A 137 -18.85 -4.00 -9.44
N ASN A 138 -18.27 -4.92 -10.21
CA ASN A 138 -18.45 -6.37 -10.07
C ASN A 138 -17.21 -7.10 -9.52
N LYS A 139 -16.26 -6.36 -8.90
CA LYS A 139 -15.03 -6.96 -8.35
C LYS A 139 -14.91 -6.73 -6.85
N HIS A 140 -14.22 -7.67 -6.20
CA HIS A 140 -13.67 -7.45 -4.87
C HIS A 140 -12.40 -6.59 -4.98
N SER A 141 -12.13 -5.75 -3.98
CA SER A 141 -10.99 -4.82 -4.03
C SER A 141 -9.63 -5.53 -4.12
N THR A 142 -9.50 -6.70 -3.50
CA THR A 142 -8.27 -7.52 -3.59
C THR A 142 -8.00 -7.94 -5.03
N ASP A 143 -9.03 -8.42 -5.74
CA ASP A 143 -8.88 -8.84 -7.13
C ASP A 143 -8.60 -7.64 -8.05
N ALA A 144 -9.33 -6.54 -7.86
CA ALA A 144 -9.12 -5.32 -8.64
C ALA A 144 -7.69 -4.77 -8.46
N ILE A 145 -7.18 -4.73 -7.22
CA ILE A 145 -5.80 -4.29 -6.92
C ILE A 145 -4.78 -5.24 -7.55
N THR A 146 -5.02 -6.54 -7.49
CA THR A 146 -4.15 -7.55 -8.11
C THR A 146 -4.09 -7.38 -9.62
N ASP A 147 -5.24 -7.28 -10.28
CA ASP A 147 -5.32 -7.11 -11.74
C ASP A 147 -4.62 -5.82 -12.20
N LEU A 148 -4.89 -4.71 -11.53
CA LEU A 148 -4.24 -3.42 -11.81
C LEU A 148 -2.72 -3.51 -11.65
N THR A 149 -2.26 -4.23 -10.64
CA THR A 149 -0.83 -4.44 -10.41
C THR A 149 -0.19 -5.29 -11.50
N LEU A 150 -0.82 -6.40 -11.88
CA LEU A 150 -0.34 -7.27 -12.95
C LEU A 150 -0.34 -6.55 -14.30
N GLU A 151 -1.36 -5.72 -14.56
CA GLU A 151 -1.43 -4.90 -15.75
C GLU A 151 -0.28 -3.88 -15.81
N TRP A 152 -0.03 -3.19 -14.70
CA TRP A 152 1.07 -2.24 -14.61
C TRP A 152 2.43 -2.94 -14.81
N LEU A 153 2.65 -4.09 -14.16
CA LEU A 153 3.89 -4.88 -14.31
C LEU A 153 4.14 -5.33 -15.75
N LYS A 154 3.08 -5.64 -16.50
CA LYS A 154 3.18 -5.99 -17.93
C LYS A 154 3.51 -4.78 -18.81
N LYS A 155 3.03 -3.58 -18.44
CA LYS A 155 3.17 -2.34 -19.25
C LYS A 155 4.40 -1.51 -18.88
N ARG A 156 5.02 -1.75 -17.72
CA ARG A 156 6.20 -1.01 -17.26
C ARG A 156 7.36 -1.14 -18.25
N LYS A 157 8.27 -0.19 -18.21
CA LYS A 157 9.51 -0.25 -19.00
C LYS A 157 10.39 -1.40 -18.57
N ALA A 158 10.68 -2.31 -19.49
CA ALA A 158 11.47 -3.52 -19.17
C ALA A 158 12.96 -3.22 -18.90
N ASP A 159 13.46 -2.11 -19.41
CA ASP A 159 14.84 -1.64 -19.30
C ASP A 159 15.14 -0.85 -18.02
N LYS A 160 14.10 -0.56 -17.23
CA LYS A 160 14.23 0.16 -15.95
C LYS A 160 13.94 -0.72 -14.74
N PRO A 161 14.69 -0.56 -13.64
CA PRO A 161 14.27 -1.10 -12.37
C PRO A 161 12.97 -0.42 -11.93
N PHE A 162 12.16 -1.12 -11.14
CA PHE A 162 10.90 -0.57 -10.67
C PHE A 162 10.77 -0.58 -9.15
N PHE A 163 10.01 0.38 -8.65
CA PHE A 163 9.60 0.49 -7.26
C PHE A 163 8.06 0.47 -7.18
N LEU A 164 7.50 -0.60 -6.66
CA LEU A 164 6.05 -0.79 -6.56
C LEU A 164 5.62 -0.86 -5.10
N MET A 165 4.75 0.06 -4.69
CA MET A 165 3.99 -0.03 -3.45
C MET A 165 2.61 -0.64 -3.76
N HIS A 166 2.49 -1.94 -3.52
CA HIS A 166 1.27 -2.71 -3.70
C HIS A 166 0.59 -2.92 -2.34
N HIS A 167 -0.55 -2.26 -2.13
CA HIS A 167 -1.21 -2.16 -0.83
C HIS A 167 -2.66 -2.66 -0.89
N TYR A 168 -2.94 -3.79 -0.25
CA TYR A 168 -4.31 -4.26 -0.06
C TYR A 168 -5.05 -3.49 1.04
N LYS A 169 -6.39 -3.45 0.95
CA LYS A 169 -7.28 -3.10 2.05
C LYS A 169 -7.41 -4.26 3.04
N ALA A 170 -7.46 -5.49 2.55
CA ALA A 170 -7.60 -6.69 3.38
C ALA A 170 -6.35 -6.94 4.26
N PRO A 171 -6.53 -7.49 5.49
CA PRO A 171 -7.79 -7.87 6.14
C PRO A 171 -8.37 -6.83 7.12
N HIS A 172 -8.26 -5.53 6.82
CA HIS A 172 -8.86 -4.46 7.63
C HIS A 172 -10.33 -4.74 7.95
N ASP A 173 -10.81 -4.33 9.14
CA ASP A 173 -12.16 -4.55 9.62
C ASP A 173 -13.27 -3.97 8.70
N TYR A 174 -14.52 -4.25 9.10
CA TYR A 174 -15.73 -4.10 8.29
C TYR A 174 -15.62 -4.93 7.01
N PHE A 175 -15.49 -6.25 7.20
CA PHE A 175 -15.63 -7.23 6.13
C PHE A 175 -17.08 -7.19 5.64
N GLU A 176 -17.28 -6.83 4.38
CA GLU A 176 -18.58 -6.83 3.70
C GLU A 176 -18.72 -8.07 2.82
#